data_0cd565998c1395823969bd21056047f0
#
_entry.id   0cd565998c1395823969bd21056047f0
#
_cell.length_a   1.000
_cell.length_b   1.000
_cell.length_c   1.000
_cell.angle_alpha   90.00
_cell.angle_beta   90.00
_cell.angle_gamma   90.00
#
_symmetry.space_group_name_H-M   'P 1'
#
loop_
_entity.id
_entity.type
_entity.pdbx_description
1 polymer ?
#
loop_
_entity_poly.entity_id
_entity_poly.type
_entity_poly.pdbx_seq_one_letter_code
_entity_poly.pdbx_strand_id
1 'polypeptide(L)'
;MPSLPMTTRVSAYPSYILNMLALAGICVSLLVAFFFQLVLGEIPCPLCMLQRVGLMLVGLGFAMNVRFGPSATHYAIIILSAITGAGVSLRQVLLHIAPGDTGFGSAIFGYHMYTWGFIAFMATIIFSAFMLMVDRKHMAGSNQIIQTALGSVLIGFFLLLSLGNLTSDVLTCGLA
;
A
#
# COMPACT_ATOMS: atom_id res chain seq x y z
N MET A 1 -21.03 -23.49 19.98
CA MET A 1 -20.66 -22.40 19.06
C MET A 1 -21.78 -22.30 18.03
N PRO A 2 -22.59 -21.22 17.98
CA PRO A 2 -23.65 -21.12 17.01
C PRO A 2 -23.02 -20.95 15.61
N SER A 3 -23.36 -21.87 14.70
CA SER A 3 -22.98 -21.77 13.29
C SER A 3 -23.70 -20.58 12.68
N LEU A 4 -22.93 -19.57 12.27
CA LEU A 4 -23.47 -18.40 11.56
C LEU A 4 -24.12 -18.81 10.24
N PRO A 5 -25.19 -18.15 9.83
CA PRO A 5 -25.88 -18.47 8.59
C PRO A 5 -24.96 -18.31 7.39
N MET A 6 -25.05 -19.25 6.47
CA MET A 6 -24.19 -19.38 5.27
C MET A 6 -24.14 -18.11 4.40
N THR A 7 -25.19 -17.30 4.45
CA THR A 7 -25.32 -16.01 3.75
C THR A 7 -24.31 -14.93 4.21
N THR A 8 -23.92 -14.92 5.48
CA THR A 8 -22.94 -13.96 6.00
C THR A 8 -21.51 -14.30 5.58
N ARG A 9 -21.20 -15.59 5.39
CA ARG A 9 -19.89 -16.03 4.88
C ARG A 9 -19.67 -15.63 3.43
N VAL A 10 -20.68 -15.76 2.59
CA VAL A 10 -20.60 -15.42 1.15
C VAL A 10 -20.42 -13.93 0.93
N SER A 11 -21.01 -13.09 1.79
CA SER A 11 -20.94 -11.62 1.64
C SER A 11 -19.60 -11.01 2.10
N ALA A 12 -18.87 -11.64 3.02
CA ALA A 12 -17.56 -11.14 3.50
C ALA A 12 -16.39 -11.57 2.60
N TYR A 13 -16.57 -12.59 1.77
CA TYR A 13 -15.52 -13.14 0.91
C TYR A 13 -15.01 -12.16 -0.17
N PRO A 14 -15.86 -11.38 -0.87
CA PRO A 14 -15.40 -10.40 -1.84
C PRO A 14 -14.52 -9.31 -1.23
N SER A 15 -14.91 -8.77 -0.06
CA SER A 15 -14.10 -7.75 0.64
C SER A 15 -12.75 -8.28 1.07
N TYR A 16 -12.68 -9.51 1.54
CA TYR A 16 -11.44 -10.17 1.89
C TYR A 16 -10.49 -10.28 0.68
N ILE A 17 -11.01 -10.76 -0.46
CA ILE A 17 -10.23 -10.88 -1.70
C ILE A 17 -9.74 -9.51 -2.18
N LEU A 18 -10.60 -8.50 -2.17
CA LEU A 18 -10.23 -7.14 -2.60
C LEU A 18 -9.14 -6.54 -1.72
N ASN A 19 -9.19 -6.72 -0.40
CA ASN A 19 -8.13 -6.28 0.50
C ASN A 19 -6.83 -7.08 0.28
N MET A 20 -6.90 -8.39 -0.02
CA MET A 20 -5.74 -9.19 -0.41
C MET A 20 -5.10 -8.71 -1.71
N LEU A 21 -5.91 -8.43 -2.74
CA LEU A 21 -5.42 -7.91 -4.01
C LEU A 21 -4.77 -6.53 -3.84
N ALA A 22 -5.35 -5.66 -3.02
CA ALA A 22 -4.76 -4.38 -2.68
C ALA A 22 -3.41 -4.54 -1.97
N LEU A 23 -3.32 -5.44 -0.98
CA LEU A 23 -2.06 -5.76 -0.30
C LEU A 23 -1.02 -6.33 -1.28
N ALA A 24 -1.43 -7.21 -2.20
CA ALA A 24 -0.54 -7.73 -3.24
C ALA A 24 -0.03 -6.61 -4.16
N GLY A 25 -0.88 -5.64 -4.53
CA GLY A 25 -0.49 -4.45 -5.29
C GLY A 25 0.56 -3.61 -4.56
N ILE A 26 0.43 -3.43 -3.25
CA ILE A 26 1.46 -2.75 -2.43
C ILE A 26 2.77 -3.55 -2.43
N CYS A 27 2.72 -4.89 -2.30
CA CYS A 27 3.91 -5.72 -2.39
C CYS A 27 4.62 -5.56 -3.74
N VAL A 28 3.88 -5.54 -4.83
CA VAL A 28 4.44 -5.30 -6.18
C VAL A 28 5.09 -3.92 -6.26
N SER A 29 4.45 -2.88 -5.73
CA SER A 29 5.01 -1.51 -5.72
C SER A 29 6.33 -1.43 -4.94
N LEU A 30 6.41 -2.08 -3.77
CA LEU A 30 7.62 -2.16 -2.95
C LEU A 30 8.72 -2.99 -3.64
N LEU A 31 8.37 -4.08 -4.32
CA LEU A 31 9.31 -4.87 -5.11
C LEU A 31 9.90 -4.08 -6.27
N VAL A 32 9.07 -3.34 -6.99
CA VAL A 32 9.51 -2.48 -8.10
C VAL A 32 10.48 -1.43 -7.58
N ALA A 33 10.16 -0.74 -6.47
CA ALA A 33 11.04 0.23 -5.85
C ALA A 33 12.39 -0.39 -5.43
N PHE A 34 12.36 -1.60 -4.90
CA PHE A 34 13.55 -2.34 -4.49
C PHE A 34 14.39 -2.80 -5.69
N PHE A 35 13.72 -3.21 -6.78
CA PHE A 35 14.38 -3.58 -8.03
C PHE A 35 15.16 -2.39 -8.63
N PHE A 36 14.55 -1.21 -8.70
CA PHE A 36 15.23 -0.01 -9.20
C PHE A 36 16.46 0.35 -8.37
N GLN A 37 16.37 0.22 -7.06
CA GLN A 37 17.49 0.51 -6.17
C GLN A 37 18.62 -0.52 -6.29
N LEU A 38 18.32 -1.82 -6.25
CA LEU A 38 19.35 -2.87 -6.17
C LEU A 38 19.88 -3.28 -7.53
N VAL A 39 19.03 -3.34 -8.56
CA VAL A 39 19.42 -3.86 -9.88
C VAL A 39 19.86 -2.74 -10.80
N LEU A 40 19.17 -1.62 -10.79
CA LEU A 40 19.52 -0.44 -11.61
C LEU A 40 20.49 0.52 -10.90
N GLY A 41 20.77 0.29 -9.62
CA GLY A 41 21.69 1.12 -8.85
C GLY A 41 21.18 2.56 -8.60
N GLU A 42 19.89 2.80 -8.72
CA GLU A 42 19.31 4.12 -8.50
C GLU A 42 19.24 4.43 -7.00
N ILE A 43 20.01 5.44 -6.57
CA ILE A 43 19.98 5.89 -5.18
C ILE A 43 18.63 6.59 -4.92
N PRO A 44 17.79 6.10 -3.98
CA PRO A 44 16.51 6.73 -3.71
C PRO A 44 16.69 8.13 -3.12
N CYS A 45 15.93 9.09 -3.63
CA CYS A 45 15.89 10.43 -3.05
C CYS A 45 15.16 10.43 -1.68
N PRO A 46 15.37 11.43 -0.80
CA PRO A 46 14.65 11.48 0.49
C PRO A 46 13.13 11.43 0.36
N LEU A 47 12.56 12.07 -0.67
CA LEU A 47 11.12 12.00 -0.93
C LEU A 47 10.68 10.60 -1.39
N CYS A 48 11.53 9.89 -2.16
CA CYS A 48 11.26 8.51 -2.56
C CYS A 48 11.23 7.56 -1.36
N MET A 49 12.11 7.76 -0.38
CA MET A 49 12.09 7.00 0.88
C MET A 49 10.79 7.25 1.66
N LEU A 50 10.35 8.51 1.77
CA LEU A 50 9.08 8.84 2.42
C LEU A 50 7.87 8.22 1.71
N GLN A 51 7.87 8.15 0.38
CA GLN A 51 6.83 7.46 -0.39
C GLN A 51 6.79 5.95 -0.07
N ARG A 52 7.96 5.30 0.05
CA ARG A 52 8.04 3.88 0.48
C ARG A 52 7.45 3.68 1.87
N VAL A 53 7.80 4.56 2.83
CA VAL A 53 7.20 4.51 4.17
C VAL A 53 5.67 4.68 4.09
N GLY A 54 5.18 5.59 3.25
CA GLY A 54 3.75 5.76 2.99
C GLY A 54 3.10 4.46 2.46
N LEU A 55 3.74 3.77 1.50
CA LEU A 55 3.27 2.48 0.97
C LEU A 55 3.27 1.38 2.05
N MET A 56 4.29 1.34 2.92
CA MET A 56 4.32 0.38 4.03
C MET A 56 3.18 0.61 5.02
N LEU A 57 2.87 1.86 5.36
CA LEU A 57 1.77 2.19 6.26
C LEU A 57 0.41 1.85 5.64
N VAL A 58 0.22 2.11 4.34
CA VAL A 58 -0.95 1.68 3.58
C VAL A 58 -1.07 0.15 3.60
N GLY A 59 0.03 -0.55 3.31
CA GLY A 59 0.08 -2.01 3.32
C GLY A 59 -0.23 -2.59 4.70
N LEU A 60 0.23 -1.95 5.78
CA LEU A 60 -0.11 -2.34 7.15
C LEU A 60 -1.63 -2.29 7.39
N GLY A 61 -2.31 -1.24 6.94
CA GLY A 61 -3.76 -1.13 7.06
C GLY A 61 -4.50 -2.23 6.29
N PHE A 62 -4.06 -2.57 5.06
CA PHE A 62 -4.61 -3.70 4.31
C PHE A 62 -4.29 -5.04 4.98
N ALA A 63 -3.09 -5.23 5.49
CA ALA A 63 -2.72 -6.43 6.25
C ALA A 63 -3.60 -6.62 7.50
N MET A 64 -3.93 -5.52 8.20
CA MET A 64 -4.87 -5.55 9.33
C MET A 64 -6.28 -5.96 8.86
N ASN A 65 -6.77 -5.47 7.71
CA ASN A 65 -8.04 -5.90 7.15
C ASN A 65 -8.04 -7.39 6.79
N VAL A 66 -6.95 -7.90 6.21
CA VAL A 66 -6.78 -9.32 5.88
C VAL A 66 -6.68 -10.18 7.14
N ARG A 67 -6.01 -9.70 8.19
CA ARG A 67 -5.78 -10.47 9.42
C ARG A 67 -6.96 -10.48 10.38
N PHE A 68 -7.56 -9.31 10.59
CA PHE A 68 -8.58 -9.07 11.63
C PHE A 68 -9.96 -8.80 11.05
N GLY A 69 -10.08 -8.74 9.73
CA GLY A 69 -11.30 -8.34 9.03
C GLY A 69 -11.42 -6.83 8.82
N PRO A 70 -12.29 -6.41 7.89
CA PRO A 70 -12.47 -5.00 7.55
C PRO A 70 -12.97 -4.19 8.75
N SER A 71 -12.33 -3.04 9.00
CA SER A 71 -12.68 -2.13 10.08
C SER A 71 -12.56 -0.68 9.62
N ALA A 72 -13.43 0.20 10.12
CA ALA A 72 -13.36 1.63 9.84
C ALA A 72 -12.02 2.23 10.25
N THR A 73 -11.47 1.77 11.38
CA THR A 73 -10.14 2.21 11.85
C THR A 73 -9.03 1.82 10.89
N HIS A 74 -9.06 0.59 10.36
CA HIS A 74 -8.05 0.12 9.40
C HIS A 74 -8.13 0.94 8.11
N TYR A 75 -9.34 1.18 7.57
CA TYR A 75 -9.50 2.03 6.39
C TYR A 75 -9.10 3.49 6.65
N ALA A 76 -9.34 4.02 7.85
CA ALA A 76 -8.86 5.36 8.21
C ALA A 76 -7.32 5.43 8.20
N ILE A 77 -6.63 4.43 8.74
CA ILE A 77 -5.16 4.33 8.67
C ILE A 77 -4.70 4.31 7.22
N ILE A 78 -5.32 3.49 6.35
CA ILE A 78 -4.98 3.42 4.92
C ILE A 78 -5.14 4.79 4.26
N ILE A 79 -6.29 5.45 4.45
CA ILE A 79 -6.60 6.73 3.81
C ILE A 79 -5.64 7.82 4.28
N LEU A 80 -5.39 7.95 5.58
CA LEU A 80 -4.47 8.96 6.13
C LEU A 80 -3.04 8.74 5.64
N SER A 81 -2.58 7.50 5.62
CA SER A 81 -1.26 7.14 5.10
C SER A 81 -1.14 7.43 3.61
N ALA A 82 -2.19 7.12 2.83
CA ALA A 82 -2.22 7.38 1.40
C ALA A 82 -2.27 8.89 1.08
N ILE A 83 -3.01 9.69 1.86
CA ILE A 83 -3.02 11.16 1.72
C ILE A 83 -1.61 11.73 1.96
N THR A 84 -0.94 11.27 3.01
CA THR A 84 0.43 11.69 3.32
C THR A 84 1.39 11.32 2.20
N GLY A 85 1.33 10.06 1.71
CA GLY A 85 2.13 9.57 0.60
C GLY A 85 1.85 10.32 -0.71
N ALA A 86 0.57 10.61 -1.00
CA ALA A 86 0.17 11.43 -2.16
C ALA A 86 0.75 12.84 -2.08
N GLY A 87 0.71 13.47 -0.90
CA GLY A 87 1.29 14.80 -0.68
C GLY A 87 2.80 14.83 -0.94
N VAL A 88 3.53 13.82 -0.46
CA VAL A 88 4.98 13.67 -0.73
C VAL A 88 5.24 13.47 -2.22
N SER A 89 4.47 12.60 -2.89
CA SER A 89 4.59 12.36 -4.33
C SER A 89 4.25 13.60 -5.15
N LEU A 90 3.17 14.31 -4.80
CA LEU A 90 2.77 15.55 -5.47
C LEU A 90 3.85 16.62 -5.33
N ARG A 91 4.44 16.77 -4.14
CA ARG A 91 5.58 17.68 -3.95
C ARG A 91 6.71 17.36 -4.91
N GLN A 92 7.05 16.09 -5.10
CA GLN A 92 8.12 15.70 -6.02
C GLN A 92 7.75 15.97 -7.48
N VAL A 93 6.50 15.73 -7.90
CA VAL A 93 5.99 16.11 -9.23
C VAL A 93 6.17 17.61 -9.45
N LEU A 94 5.76 18.45 -8.49
CA LEU A 94 5.85 19.90 -8.59
C LEU A 94 7.29 20.42 -8.64
N LEU A 95 8.23 19.75 -8.00
CA LEU A 95 9.66 20.08 -8.05
C LEU A 95 10.27 19.86 -9.44
N HIS A 96 9.72 18.92 -10.21
CA HIS A 96 10.22 18.53 -11.52
C HIS A 96 9.25 18.86 -12.67
N ILE A 97 8.34 19.83 -12.48
CA ILE A 97 7.35 20.20 -13.50
C ILE A 97 7.88 21.26 -14.47
N ALA A 98 9.03 21.87 -14.19
CA ALA A 98 9.60 22.94 -15.02
C ALA A 98 10.01 22.41 -16.40
N PRO A 99 9.75 23.16 -17.50
CA PRO A 99 10.18 22.77 -18.83
C PRO A 99 11.72 22.62 -18.90
N GLY A 100 12.19 21.46 -19.40
CA GLY A 100 13.62 21.12 -19.49
C GLY A 100 14.19 20.40 -18.28
N ASP A 101 13.43 20.20 -17.22
CA ASP A 101 13.82 19.34 -16.10
C ASP A 101 13.79 17.86 -16.53
N THR A 102 14.90 17.15 -16.32
CA THR A 102 15.02 15.73 -16.69
C THR A 102 14.33 14.80 -15.69
N GLY A 103 13.81 15.34 -14.57
CA GLY A 103 13.23 14.55 -13.50
C GLY A 103 14.26 13.76 -12.70
N PHE A 104 13.78 12.99 -11.73
CA PHE A 104 14.61 12.12 -10.88
C PHE A 104 14.33 10.65 -11.15
N GLY A 105 15.40 9.87 -11.41
CA GLY A 105 15.32 8.44 -11.71
C GLY A 105 14.81 8.13 -13.12
N SER A 106 14.68 6.84 -13.43
CA SER A 106 14.23 6.38 -14.74
C SER A 106 12.73 6.58 -14.92
N ALA A 107 12.32 6.94 -16.15
CA ALA A 107 10.91 7.05 -16.52
C ALA A 107 10.38 5.70 -17.03
N ILE A 108 9.17 5.32 -16.57
CA ILE A 108 8.42 4.15 -17.03
C ILE A 108 7.19 4.66 -17.79
N PHE A 109 7.02 4.26 -19.04
CA PHE A 109 5.94 4.74 -19.93
C PHE A 109 5.85 6.28 -20.00
N GLY A 110 6.98 6.98 -19.94
CA GLY A 110 7.04 8.44 -20.02
C GLY A 110 6.79 9.17 -18.71
N TYR A 111 6.51 8.47 -17.62
CA TYR A 111 6.33 9.04 -16.28
C TYR A 111 7.36 8.50 -15.30
N HIS A 112 7.90 9.36 -14.45
CA HIS A 112 8.82 8.96 -13.39
C HIS A 112 8.10 8.23 -12.25
N MET A 113 8.84 7.46 -11.46
CA MET A 113 8.30 6.64 -10.38
C MET A 113 7.47 7.43 -9.36
N TYR A 114 7.81 8.68 -9.09
CA TYR A 114 7.05 9.53 -8.17
C TYR A 114 5.65 9.89 -8.70
N THR A 115 5.49 10.00 -10.03
CA THR A 115 4.17 10.21 -10.66
C THR A 115 3.31 8.97 -10.52
N TRP A 116 3.89 7.77 -10.76
CA TRP A 116 3.21 6.50 -10.51
C TRP A 116 2.85 6.33 -9.04
N GLY A 117 3.73 6.76 -8.13
CA GLY A 117 3.45 6.80 -6.69
C GLY A 117 2.23 7.65 -6.36
N PHE A 118 2.14 8.87 -6.92
CA PHE A 118 0.97 9.73 -6.76
C PHE A 118 -0.32 9.07 -7.25
N ILE A 119 -0.31 8.49 -8.45
CA ILE A 119 -1.45 7.77 -9.02
C ILE A 119 -1.86 6.60 -8.12
N ALA A 120 -0.90 5.82 -7.63
CA ALA A 120 -1.16 4.68 -6.76
C ALA A 120 -1.79 5.10 -5.42
N PHE A 121 -1.31 6.17 -4.79
CA PHE A 121 -1.90 6.70 -3.56
C PHE A 121 -3.31 7.24 -3.79
N MET A 122 -3.55 7.97 -4.89
CA MET A 122 -4.90 8.45 -5.23
C MET A 122 -5.87 7.30 -5.49
N ALA A 123 -5.44 6.28 -6.25
CA ALA A 123 -6.24 5.07 -6.46
C ALA A 123 -6.54 4.35 -5.13
N THR A 124 -5.57 4.29 -4.21
CA THR A 124 -5.73 3.69 -2.88
C THR A 124 -6.76 4.45 -2.05
N ILE A 125 -6.75 5.79 -2.06
CA ILE A 125 -7.75 6.62 -1.35
C ILE A 125 -9.15 6.32 -1.87
N ILE A 126 -9.34 6.37 -3.20
CA ILE A 126 -10.64 6.12 -3.84
C ILE A 126 -11.12 4.70 -3.54
N PHE A 127 -10.24 3.71 -3.70
CA PHE A 127 -10.54 2.31 -3.41
C PHE A 127 -10.94 2.10 -1.95
N SER A 128 -10.19 2.66 -1.00
CA SER A 128 -10.46 2.50 0.44
C SER A 128 -11.73 3.22 0.87
N ALA A 129 -12.04 4.38 0.30
CA ALA A 129 -13.30 5.07 0.53
C ALA A 129 -14.50 4.26 0.01
N PHE A 130 -14.37 3.67 -1.18
CA PHE A 130 -15.38 2.77 -1.74
C PHE A 130 -15.58 1.54 -0.86
N MET A 131 -14.50 0.88 -0.46
CA MET A 131 -14.55 -0.29 0.43
C MET A 131 -15.17 0.04 1.78
N LEU A 132 -14.88 1.21 2.35
CA LEU A 132 -15.50 1.67 3.59
C LEU A 132 -17.02 1.79 3.46
N MET A 133 -17.52 2.25 2.31
CA MET A 133 -18.96 2.34 2.04
C MET A 133 -19.60 0.95 1.90
N VAL A 134 -18.95 0.04 1.18
CA VAL A 134 -19.44 -1.33 0.94
C VAL A 134 -19.44 -2.14 2.23
N ASP A 135 -18.35 -2.07 3.01
CA ASP A 135 -18.18 -2.88 4.21
C ASP A 135 -18.92 -2.32 5.43
N ARG A 136 -19.48 -1.12 5.35
CA ARG A 136 -20.18 -0.47 6.47
C ARG A 136 -21.24 -1.36 7.13
N LYS A 137 -21.96 -2.13 6.34
CA LYS A 137 -23.02 -3.04 6.83
C LYS A 137 -22.44 -4.28 7.54
N HIS A 138 -21.22 -4.69 7.19
CA HIS A 138 -20.56 -5.87 7.74
C HIS A 138 -19.75 -5.54 9.00
N MET A 139 -19.27 -4.29 9.13
CA MET A 139 -18.54 -3.83 10.33
C MET A 139 -19.40 -3.81 11.58
N ALA A 140 -20.73 -3.69 11.44
CA ALA A 140 -21.68 -3.64 12.57
C ALA A 140 -22.05 -5.03 13.12
N GLY A 141 -21.70 -6.13 12.46
CA GLY A 141 -22.39 -7.39 12.70
C GLY A 141 -21.56 -8.63 13.07
N SER A 142 -20.27 -8.76 12.82
CA SER A 142 -19.53 -9.96 13.25
C SER A 142 -18.05 -9.92 12.87
N ASN A 143 -17.18 -10.09 13.85
CA ASN A 143 -15.75 -10.39 13.68
C ASN A 143 -15.54 -11.82 13.14
N GLN A 144 -16.04 -12.15 11.96
CA GLN A 144 -15.68 -13.39 11.31
C GLN A 144 -14.37 -13.21 10.56
N ILE A 145 -13.31 -13.65 11.19
CA ILE A 145 -11.96 -13.71 10.64
C ILE A 145 -11.91 -14.84 9.62
N ILE A 146 -11.96 -14.50 8.32
CA ILE A 146 -11.67 -15.44 7.25
C ILE A 146 -10.14 -15.48 7.11
N GLN A 147 -9.51 -16.39 7.84
CA GLN A 147 -8.07 -16.61 7.67
C GLN A 147 -7.85 -17.71 6.65
N THR A 148 -7.16 -17.36 5.57
CA THR A 148 -6.65 -18.34 4.62
C THR A 148 -5.14 -18.46 4.78
N ALA A 149 -4.58 -19.64 4.48
CA ALA A 149 -3.13 -19.83 4.44
C ALA A 149 -2.47 -18.82 3.48
N LEU A 150 -3.11 -18.54 2.35
CA LEU A 150 -2.64 -17.57 1.36
C LEU A 150 -2.57 -16.14 1.93
N GLY A 151 -3.58 -15.70 2.70
CA GLY A 151 -3.54 -14.40 3.37
C GLY A 151 -2.41 -14.28 4.37
N SER A 152 -2.16 -15.32 5.15
CA SER A 152 -1.05 -15.35 6.11
C SER A 152 0.31 -15.31 5.42
N VAL A 153 0.49 -16.03 4.31
CA VAL A 153 1.71 -16.01 3.50
C VAL A 153 1.93 -14.62 2.90
N LEU A 154 0.87 -13.99 2.37
CA LEU A 154 0.96 -12.65 1.78
C LEU A 154 1.33 -11.59 2.83
N ILE A 155 0.76 -11.66 4.04
CA ILE A 155 1.13 -10.78 5.15
C ILE A 155 2.61 -11.00 5.52
N GLY A 156 3.06 -12.23 5.67
CA GLY A 156 4.47 -12.56 5.96
C GLY A 156 5.40 -12.01 4.90
N PHE A 157 5.06 -12.18 3.63
CA PHE A 157 5.81 -11.63 2.51
C PHE A 157 5.86 -10.10 2.52
N PHE A 158 4.72 -9.43 2.77
CA PHE A 158 4.65 -7.98 2.94
C PHE A 158 5.56 -7.48 4.08
N LEU A 159 5.55 -8.14 5.22
CA LEU A 159 6.40 -7.77 6.37
C LEU A 159 7.88 -7.91 6.05
N LEU A 160 8.28 -8.99 5.38
CA LEU A 160 9.67 -9.21 4.93
C LEU A 160 10.11 -8.13 3.93
N LEU A 161 9.25 -7.80 2.96
CA LEU A 161 9.53 -6.73 1.99
C LEU A 161 9.64 -5.36 2.68
N SER A 162 8.75 -5.06 3.61
CA SER A 162 8.77 -3.81 4.36
C SER A 162 10.04 -3.68 5.18
N LEU A 163 10.45 -4.76 5.86
CA LEU A 163 11.70 -4.79 6.63
C LEU A 163 12.92 -4.60 5.71
N GLY A 164 12.96 -5.28 4.56
CA GLY A 164 14.03 -5.13 3.57
C GLY A 164 14.14 -3.70 3.04
N ASN A 165 13.02 -3.10 2.61
CA ASN A 165 12.98 -1.71 2.14
C ASN A 165 13.42 -0.73 3.24
N LEU A 166 12.88 -0.88 4.47
CA LEU A 166 13.24 0.00 5.59
C LEU A 166 14.73 -0.09 5.93
N THR A 167 15.28 -1.31 5.99
CA THR A 167 16.72 -1.52 6.25
C THR A 167 17.56 -0.89 5.15
N SER A 168 17.18 -1.05 3.89
CA SER A 168 17.86 -0.45 2.75
C SER A 168 17.83 1.09 2.81
N ASP A 169 16.69 1.68 3.14
CA ASP A 169 16.53 3.14 3.26
C ASP A 169 17.40 3.69 4.39
N VAL A 170 17.43 3.00 5.56
CA VAL A 170 18.28 3.40 6.71
C VAL A 170 19.76 3.31 6.38
N LEU A 171 20.20 2.24 5.70
CA LEU A 171 21.59 2.07 5.29
C LEU A 171 22.01 3.15 4.28
N THR A 172 21.15 3.48 3.31
CA THR A 172 21.43 4.52 2.32
C THR A 172 21.51 5.90 2.97
N CYS A 173 20.65 6.20 3.94
CA CYS A 173 20.64 7.47 4.67
C CYS A 173 21.82 7.59 5.65
N GLY A 174 22.28 6.47 6.23
CA GLY A 174 23.39 6.44 7.20
C GLY A 174 24.78 6.38 6.57
N LEU A 175 24.88 6.13 5.26
CA LEU A 175 26.13 6.09 4.49
C LEU A 175 26.37 7.38 3.67
N ALA A 176 25.39 8.29 3.65
CA ALA A 176 25.46 9.60 3.00
C ALA A 176 25.84 10.69 4.00
#